data_ee2e77248b0dc2d3cc9139c581f1e977
#
_entry.id   ee2e77248b0dc2d3cc9139c581f1e977
#
_cell.length_a   1.000
_cell.length_b   1.000
_cell.length_c   1.000
_cell.angle_alpha   90.00
_cell.angle_beta   90.00
_cell.angle_gamma   90.00
#
_symmetry.space_group_name_H-M   'P 1'
#
loop_
_entity.id
_entity.type
_entity.pdbx_description
1 polymer ?
#
loop_
_entity_poly.entity_id
_entity_poly.type
_entity_poly.pdbx_seq_one_letter_code
_entity_poly.pdbx_strand_id
1 'polypeptide(L)'
;MALVDVLIPTYNRKTGLAVVLTSLLGQTFTDFDVIISDQSEEEHVCLDSIEIQTLVRALRWHGHNVTLHRHLPRRGLAEQRQFLLEQSSAPYVHYLDDDVLLDSPVMQRMLTVLQEEQCGFVGCAATGLHLLHDVRPHQQNIEVWDGPVEAEPFTPDNLPWERHLVNNAANPLHLERRLVRDGNVVRYKVAWVGGANLLFDRRKLLSVGGFSWWPRLPREHAGEEVLVQFLLLHKYGGCGILPSGTYHLGLPTTVEDRTHNATELFAEMLEEQGELYASTATKSTK
;
A
#
# COMPACT_ATOMS: atom_id res chain seq x y z
N MET A 1 -7.32 9.39 19.72
CA MET A 1 -7.31 8.44 18.58
C MET A 1 -6.88 9.27 17.39
N ALA A 2 -5.80 8.93 16.77
CA ALA A 2 -5.31 9.62 15.59
C ALA A 2 -6.24 9.38 14.39
N LEU A 3 -6.14 10.25 13.39
CA LEU A 3 -6.91 10.13 12.14
C LEU A 3 -6.37 8.99 11.25
N VAL A 4 -5.06 8.73 11.32
CA VAL A 4 -4.38 7.67 10.53
C VAL A 4 -3.58 6.78 11.47
N ASP A 5 -3.69 5.46 11.31
CA ASP A 5 -2.73 4.50 11.86
C ASP A 5 -1.77 4.05 10.76
N VAL A 6 -0.47 4.29 10.96
CA VAL A 6 0.59 3.82 10.07
C VAL A 6 0.96 2.39 10.49
N LEU A 7 0.79 1.44 9.58
CA LEU A 7 0.94 0.01 9.79
C LEU A 7 2.20 -0.50 9.08
N ILE A 8 3.20 -0.94 9.85
CA ILE A 8 4.50 -1.34 9.32
C ILE A 8 4.77 -2.81 9.64
N PRO A 9 4.66 -3.71 8.67
CA PRO A 9 5.20 -5.06 8.79
C PRO A 9 6.72 -5.03 8.60
N THR A 10 7.47 -5.71 9.44
CA THR A 10 8.94 -5.82 9.28
C THR A 10 9.43 -7.25 9.51
N TYR A 11 10.50 -7.62 8.79
CA TYR A 11 11.17 -8.90 8.92
C TYR A 11 12.66 -8.76 8.57
N ASN A 12 13.55 -8.90 9.57
CA ASN A 12 15.01 -8.86 9.41
C ASN A 12 15.58 -7.59 8.73
N ARG A 13 14.89 -6.45 8.82
CA ARG A 13 15.24 -5.20 8.10
C ARG A 13 15.40 -3.99 9.02
N LYS A 14 16.16 -4.13 10.09
CA LYS A 14 16.39 -3.05 11.06
C LYS A 14 16.78 -1.71 10.43
N THR A 15 17.71 -1.72 9.49
CA THR A 15 18.18 -0.48 8.84
C THR A 15 17.09 0.18 8.00
N GLY A 16 16.32 -0.62 7.24
CA GLY A 16 15.19 -0.11 6.47
C GLY A 16 14.13 0.51 7.38
N LEU A 17 13.73 -0.22 8.41
CA LEU A 17 12.77 0.28 9.41
C LEU A 17 13.23 1.61 10.03
N ALA A 18 14.53 1.77 10.33
CA ALA A 18 15.07 3.03 10.86
C ALA A 18 14.89 4.20 9.87
N VAL A 19 15.06 3.96 8.57
CA VAL A 19 14.85 4.98 7.54
C VAL A 19 13.37 5.36 7.45
N VAL A 20 12.47 4.39 7.45
CA VAL A 20 11.02 4.64 7.45
C VAL A 20 10.60 5.48 8.64
N LEU A 21 10.98 5.09 9.87
CA LEU A 21 10.65 5.83 11.09
C LEU A 21 11.25 7.25 11.08
N THR A 22 12.45 7.43 10.51
CA THR A 22 13.05 8.75 10.34
C THR A 22 12.22 9.61 9.38
N SER A 23 11.72 9.04 8.28
CA SER A 23 10.88 9.77 7.32
C SER A 23 9.52 10.14 7.89
N LEU A 24 8.97 9.33 8.81
CA LEU A 24 7.73 9.66 9.53
C LEU A 24 7.89 10.86 10.47
N LEU A 25 9.04 11.01 11.13
CA LEU A 25 9.33 12.20 11.93
C LEU A 25 9.35 13.51 11.11
N GLY A 26 9.60 13.40 9.81
CA GLY A 26 9.65 14.54 8.89
C GLY A 26 8.31 14.85 8.19
N GLN A 27 7.23 14.13 8.47
CA GLN A 27 5.96 14.36 7.80
C GLN A 27 5.31 15.69 8.23
N THR A 28 4.68 16.38 7.26
CA THR A 28 3.91 17.62 7.53
C THR A 28 2.55 17.32 8.15
N PHE A 29 1.97 16.16 7.87
CA PHE A 29 0.78 15.65 8.54
C PHE A 29 1.18 15.00 9.86
N THR A 30 0.55 15.39 10.97
CA THR A 30 0.96 14.98 12.33
C THR A 30 -0.12 14.20 13.10
N ASP A 31 -1.34 14.08 12.60
CA ASP A 31 -2.42 13.36 13.28
C ASP A 31 -2.40 11.86 12.92
N PHE A 32 -1.28 11.21 13.26
CA PHE A 32 -1.10 9.76 13.05
C PHE A 32 -0.46 9.07 14.26
N ASP A 33 -0.77 7.81 14.41
CA ASP A 33 -0.10 6.86 15.31
C ASP A 33 0.62 5.78 14.48
N VAL A 34 1.53 5.01 15.10
CA VAL A 34 2.34 3.99 14.42
C VAL A 34 2.17 2.64 15.09
N ILE A 35 1.90 1.61 14.31
CA ILE A 35 1.81 0.22 14.77
C ILE A 35 2.79 -0.62 13.97
N ILE A 36 3.75 -1.24 14.65
CA ILE A 36 4.81 -2.04 14.04
C ILE A 36 4.64 -3.50 14.45
N SER A 37 4.64 -4.39 13.46
CA SER A 37 4.68 -5.83 13.66
C SER A 37 6.02 -6.38 13.20
N ASP A 38 6.80 -6.94 14.12
CA ASP A 38 8.09 -7.56 13.84
C ASP A 38 7.98 -9.08 13.89
N GLN A 39 8.24 -9.71 12.74
CA GLN A 39 8.32 -11.17 12.59
C GLN A 39 9.76 -11.66 12.39
N SER A 40 10.75 -10.82 12.66
CA SER A 40 12.18 -11.15 12.52
C SER A 40 12.56 -12.40 13.32
N GLU A 41 13.63 -13.07 12.91
CA GLU A 41 14.25 -14.14 13.70
C GLU A 41 14.88 -13.58 14.97
N GLU A 42 15.11 -14.46 15.96
CA GLU A 42 15.57 -14.07 17.31
C GLU A 42 16.84 -13.19 17.28
N GLU A 43 17.79 -13.56 16.46
CA GLU A 43 19.08 -12.86 16.30
C GLU A 43 18.99 -11.56 15.47
N HIS A 44 17.85 -11.32 14.83
CA HIS A 44 17.61 -10.18 13.95
C HIS A 44 16.44 -9.29 14.39
N VAL A 45 15.97 -9.44 15.63
CA VAL A 45 14.87 -8.63 16.18
C VAL A 45 15.13 -7.15 15.98
N CYS A 46 14.26 -6.49 15.21
CA CYS A 46 14.41 -5.09 14.88
C CYS A 46 14.07 -4.19 16.07
N LEU A 47 13.02 -4.55 16.81
CA LEU A 47 12.42 -3.67 17.82
C LEU A 47 13.34 -3.42 19.04
N ASP A 48 14.25 -4.33 19.37
CA ASP A 48 15.13 -4.21 20.54
C ASP A 48 16.40 -3.39 20.26
N SER A 49 16.64 -3.01 19.01
CA SER A 49 17.84 -2.24 18.67
C SER A 49 17.75 -0.80 19.19
N ILE A 50 18.92 -0.25 19.57
CA ILE A 50 18.99 1.10 20.15
C ILE A 50 18.51 2.17 19.14
N GLU A 51 18.76 1.96 17.86
CA GLU A 51 18.37 2.87 16.79
C GLU A 51 16.84 2.95 16.71
N ILE A 52 16.17 1.81 16.65
CA ILE A 52 14.69 1.75 16.57
C ILE A 52 14.08 2.29 17.86
N GLN A 53 14.58 1.90 19.02
CA GLN A 53 14.09 2.42 20.29
C GLN A 53 14.28 3.93 20.43
N THR A 54 15.33 4.49 19.85
CA THR A 54 15.56 5.95 19.85
C THR A 54 14.53 6.64 18.97
N LEU A 55 14.25 6.13 17.76
CA LEU A 55 13.25 6.67 16.85
C LEU A 55 11.83 6.56 17.41
N VAL A 56 11.51 5.44 18.05
CA VAL A 56 10.23 5.24 18.77
C VAL A 56 10.06 6.29 19.87
N ARG A 57 11.10 6.56 20.67
CA ARG A 57 11.04 7.61 21.69
C ARG A 57 10.88 9.00 21.08
N ALA A 58 11.55 9.27 19.94
CA ALA A 58 11.40 10.53 19.23
C ALA A 58 9.97 10.72 18.71
N LEU A 59 9.37 9.71 18.07
CA LEU A 59 7.97 9.76 17.64
C LEU A 59 7.02 10.01 18.81
N ARG A 60 7.22 9.31 19.94
CA ARG A 60 6.42 9.53 21.16
C ARG A 60 6.62 10.92 21.75
N TRP A 61 7.83 11.45 21.70
CA TRP A 61 8.12 12.82 22.12
C TRP A 61 7.39 13.86 21.27
N HIS A 62 7.23 13.60 19.96
CA HIS A 62 6.45 14.42 19.04
C HIS A 62 4.92 14.21 19.13
N GLY A 63 4.46 13.36 20.06
CA GLY A 63 3.04 13.20 20.39
C GLY A 63 2.35 12.01 19.74
N HIS A 64 3.07 11.19 18.96
CA HIS A 64 2.50 10.00 18.34
C HIS A 64 2.48 8.83 19.32
N ASN A 65 1.41 8.01 19.32
CA ASN A 65 1.48 6.70 19.95
C ASN A 65 2.23 5.75 19.03
N VAL A 66 3.13 4.96 19.61
CA VAL A 66 3.85 3.92 18.87
C VAL A 66 3.66 2.59 19.59
N THR A 67 2.98 1.67 18.93
CA THR A 67 2.75 0.31 19.44
C THR A 67 3.66 -0.68 18.72
N LEU A 68 4.35 -1.51 19.50
CA LEU A 68 5.32 -2.47 19.00
C LEU A 68 4.83 -3.88 19.32
N HIS A 69 4.76 -4.73 18.30
CA HIS A 69 4.36 -6.13 18.44
C HIS A 69 5.46 -7.06 17.94
N ARG A 70 5.90 -7.96 18.80
CA ARG A 70 6.64 -9.15 18.42
C ARG A 70 5.62 -10.22 18.03
N HIS A 71 5.41 -10.42 16.72
CA HIS A 71 4.29 -11.23 16.20
C HIS A 71 4.78 -12.54 15.57
N LEU A 72 4.76 -13.63 16.36
CA LEU A 72 5.21 -14.96 15.97
C LEU A 72 4.11 -16.01 16.18
N PRO A 73 4.14 -17.16 15.48
CA PRO A 73 5.11 -17.49 14.42
C PRO A 73 4.83 -16.72 13.12
N ARG A 74 5.87 -16.54 12.28
CA ARG A 74 5.73 -15.96 10.94
C ARG A 74 4.85 -16.87 10.06
N ARG A 75 3.73 -16.32 9.56
CA ARG A 75 2.75 -17.04 8.73
C ARG A 75 2.57 -16.45 7.34
N GLY A 76 3.36 -15.45 6.98
CA GLY A 76 3.32 -14.75 5.71
C GLY A 76 2.85 -13.31 5.82
N LEU A 77 3.05 -12.54 4.74
CA LEU A 77 2.81 -11.10 4.75
C LEU A 77 1.32 -10.75 4.82
N ALA A 78 0.44 -11.53 4.20
CA ALA A 78 -1.01 -11.31 4.28
C ALA A 78 -1.53 -11.45 5.72
N GLU A 79 -1.04 -12.46 6.47
CA GLU A 79 -1.37 -12.61 7.88
C GLU A 79 -0.85 -11.44 8.73
N GLN A 80 0.37 -11.01 8.49
CA GLN A 80 0.95 -9.89 9.22
C GLN A 80 0.22 -8.58 8.95
N ARG A 81 -0.22 -8.33 7.72
CA ARG A 81 -1.05 -7.18 7.35
C ARG A 81 -2.45 -7.26 8.00
N GLN A 82 -3.06 -8.45 8.06
CA GLN A 82 -4.33 -8.65 8.77
C GLN A 82 -4.19 -8.39 10.26
N PHE A 83 -3.16 -8.93 10.90
CA PHE A 83 -2.86 -8.67 12.31
C PHE A 83 -2.74 -7.17 12.59
N LEU A 84 -1.98 -6.44 11.78
CA LEU A 84 -1.83 -4.98 11.92
C LEU A 84 -3.17 -4.24 11.77
N LEU A 85 -4.02 -4.66 10.81
CA LEU A 85 -5.35 -4.09 10.62
C LEU A 85 -6.24 -4.27 11.85
N GLU A 86 -6.15 -5.41 12.52
CA GLU A 86 -6.90 -5.73 13.74
C GLU A 86 -6.44 -4.91 14.95
N GLN A 87 -5.17 -4.48 14.97
CA GLN A 87 -4.66 -3.59 16.01
C GLN A 87 -5.07 -2.13 15.80
N SER A 88 -5.50 -1.76 14.58
CA SER A 88 -5.86 -0.40 14.23
C SER A 88 -7.32 -0.07 14.59
N SER A 89 -7.55 1.17 15.00
CA SER A 89 -8.90 1.71 15.21
C SER A 89 -9.13 3.05 14.50
N ALA A 90 -8.12 3.61 13.85
CA ALA A 90 -8.22 4.87 13.12
C ALA A 90 -9.17 4.76 11.90
N PRO A 91 -9.79 5.88 11.46
CA PRO A 91 -10.60 5.91 10.24
C PRO A 91 -9.85 5.51 8.98
N TYR A 92 -8.54 5.81 8.92
CA TYR A 92 -7.67 5.50 7.80
C TYR A 92 -6.48 4.67 8.26
N VAL A 93 -6.04 3.74 7.42
CA VAL A 93 -4.85 2.91 7.67
C VAL A 93 -3.85 3.08 6.54
N HIS A 94 -2.62 3.35 6.91
CA HIS A 94 -1.51 3.61 6.01
C HIS A 94 -0.48 2.50 6.10
N TYR A 95 -0.53 1.54 5.17
CA TYR A 95 0.49 0.51 5.08
C TYR A 95 1.75 1.05 4.44
N LEU A 96 2.87 0.89 5.14
CA LEU A 96 4.21 1.20 4.65
C LEU A 96 5.09 -0.03 4.75
N ASP A 97 5.80 -0.35 3.68
CA ASP A 97 6.88 -1.33 3.75
C ASP A 97 8.07 -0.75 4.54
N ASP A 98 8.87 -1.63 5.09
CA ASP A 98 9.97 -1.28 5.99
C ASP A 98 11.27 -0.85 5.26
N ASP A 99 11.20 -0.56 3.96
CA ASP A 99 12.32 -0.20 3.11
C ASP A 99 12.04 0.99 2.16
N VAL A 100 11.24 1.94 2.62
CA VAL A 100 10.93 3.17 1.89
C VAL A 100 11.39 4.42 2.64
N LEU A 101 11.69 5.47 1.88
CA LEU A 101 11.88 6.83 2.35
C LEU A 101 10.75 7.69 1.77
N LEU A 102 10.14 8.54 2.59
CA LEU A 102 9.04 9.41 2.20
C LEU A 102 9.46 10.88 2.19
N ASP A 103 9.01 11.62 1.18
CA ASP A 103 9.01 13.08 1.22
C ASP A 103 8.01 13.59 2.28
N SER A 104 8.31 14.74 2.87
CA SER A 104 7.52 15.31 3.96
C SER A 104 6.02 15.48 3.70
N PRO A 105 5.53 15.85 2.48
CA PRO A 105 4.10 16.09 2.25
C PRO A 105 3.31 14.84 1.84
N VAL A 106 3.93 13.64 1.76
CA VAL A 106 3.31 12.46 1.16
C VAL A 106 2.04 12.03 1.89
N MET A 107 2.10 11.90 3.22
CA MET A 107 0.92 11.46 3.99
C MET A 107 -0.24 12.46 3.88
N GLN A 108 0.04 13.75 3.98
CA GLN A 108 -0.98 14.79 3.81
C GLN A 108 -1.62 14.73 2.42
N ARG A 109 -0.81 14.58 1.38
CA ARG A 109 -1.27 14.50 0.00
C ARG A 109 -2.18 13.29 -0.24
N MET A 110 -1.75 12.12 0.20
CA MET A 110 -2.54 10.88 0.08
C MET A 110 -3.88 10.99 0.80
N LEU A 111 -3.87 11.51 2.03
CA LEU A 111 -5.09 11.67 2.83
C LEU A 111 -6.06 12.67 2.21
N THR A 112 -5.55 13.80 1.72
CA THR A 112 -6.38 14.80 1.02
C THR A 112 -7.10 14.17 -0.17
N VAL A 113 -6.36 13.48 -1.04
CA VAL A 113 -6.96 12.80 -2.20
C VAL A 113 -7.97 11.73 -1.78
N LEU A 114 -7.65 10.89 -0.79
CA LEU A 114 -8.56 9.85 -0.33
C LEU A 114 -9.88 10.41 0.22
N GLN A 115 -9.80 11.55 0.94
CA GLN A 115 -10.97 12.23 1.50
C GLN A 115 -11.80 12.95 0.43
N GLU A 116 -11.16 13.63 -0.52
CA GLU A 116 -11.86 14.33 -1.61
C GLU A 116 -12.53 13.36 -2.56
N GLU A 117 -11.84 12.29 -2.95
CA GLU A 117 -12.34 11.30 -3.91
C GLU A 117 -13.29 10.28 -3.29
N GLN A 118 -13.29 10.13 -1.98
CA GLN A 118 -14.11 9.13 -1.29
C GLN A 118 -13.91 7.71 -1.85
N CYS A 119 -12.73 7.40 -2.40
CA CYS A 119 -12.40 6.10 -2.98
C CYS A 119 -11.95 5.07 -1.91
N GLY A 120 -11.61 3.86 -2.32
CA GLY A 120 -11.18 2.79 -1.42
C GLY A 120 -9.76 2.94 -0.92
N PHE A 121 -8.86 3.41 -1.80
CA PHE A 121 -7.44 3.60 -1.49
C PHE A 121 -6.78 4.63 -2.40
N VAL A 122 -5.66 5.13 -1.91
CA VAL A 122 -4.69 5.93 -2.67
C VAL A 122 -3.31 5.31 -2.49
N GLY A 123 -2.56 5.16 -3.58
CA GLY A 123 -1.22 4.60 -3.56
C GLY A 123 -0.17 5.51 -4.18
N CYS A 124 1.06 5.42 -3.67
CA CYS A 124 2.24 6.07 -4.21
C CYS A 124 3.24 5.01 -4.69
N ALA A 125 3.41 4.87 -6.01
CA ALA A 125 4.37 3.93 -6.57
C ALA A 125 5.80 4.31 -6.16
N ALA A 126 6.53 3.35 -5.60
CA ALA A 126 7.88 3.61 -5.10
C ALA A 126 8.89 3.81 -6.25
N THR A 127 9.66 4.88 -6.15
CA THR A 127 10.73 5.22 -7.10
C THR A 127 12.05 4.59 -6.67
N GLY A 128 12.73 3.89 -7.57
CA GLY A 128 14.11 3.44 -7.38
C GLY A 128 15.10 4.49 -7.88
N LEU A 129 15.72 5.26 -7.00
CA LEU A 129 16.66 6.31 -7.41
C LEU A 129 17.90 5.77 -8.14
N HIS A 130 18.28 4.51 -7.90
CA HIS A 130 19.34 3.84 -8.65
C HIS A 130 18.96 3.57 -10.12
N LEU A 131 17.66 3.67 -10.47
CA LEU A 131 17.13 3.53 -11.83
C LEU A 131 16.88 4.90 -12.52
N LEU A 132 17.39 6.00 -11.97
CA LEU A 132 17.15 7.36 -12.46
C LEU A 132 17.43 7.56 -13.97
N HIS A 133 18.36 6.80 -14.52
CA HIS A 133 18.75 6.87 -15.93
C HIS A 133 18.09 5.77 -16.80
N ASP A 134 17.32 4.88 -16.21
CA ASP A 134 16.60 3.83 -16.91
C ASP A 134 15.23 4.35 -17.36
N VAL A 135 15.20 4.99 -18.54
CA VAL A 135 13.97 5.53 -19.11
C VAL A 135 13.27 4.46 -19.93
N ARG A 136 12.02 4.13 -19.59
CA ARG A 136 11.19 3.09 -20.21
C ARG A 136 9.91 3.67 -20.83
N PRO A 137 9.98 4.40 -21.97
CA PRO A 137 8.82 5.11 -22.52
C PRO A 137 7.63 4.19 -22.79
N HIS A 138 7.86 2.94 -23.20
CA HIS A 138 6.82 1.94 -23.46
C HIS A 138 6.06 1.49 -22.21
N GLN A 139 6.57 1.76 -21.01
CA GLN A 139 5.92 1.47 -19.73
C GLN A 139 5.30 2.70 -19.08
N GLN A 140 5.40 3.88 -19.71
CA GLN A 140 4.95 5.16 -19.15
C GLN A 140 3.60 5.60 -19.73
N ASN A 141 2.82 4.68 -20.28
CA ASN A 141 1.43 4.97 -20.64
C ASN A 141 0.58 5.02 -19.37
N ILE A 142 -0.05 6.14 -19.12
CA ILE A 142 -0.81 6.43 -17.91
C ILE A 142 -2.16 7.05 -18.29
N GLU A 143 -3.24 6.54 -17.70
CA GLU A 143 -4.58 7.11 -17.80
C GLU A 143 -4.83 8.00 -16.58
N VAL A 144 -5.02 9.29 -16.82
CA VAL A 144 -5.32 10.27 -15.75
C VAL A 144 -6.82 10.29 -15.48
N TRP A 145 -7.20 10.49 -14.22
CA TRP A 145 -8.58 10.79 -13.86
C TRP A 145 -8.89 12.28 -14.16
N ASP A 146 -9.76 12.52 -15.14
CA ASP A 146 -10.24 13.87 -15.47
C ASP A 146 -11.44 14.30 -14.62
N GLY A 147 -12.10 13.34 -13.97
CA GLY A 147 -13.22 13.50 -13.06
C GLY A 147 -12.97 12.86 -11.71
N PRO A 148 -14.00 12.60 -10.90
CA PRO A 148 -13.86 11.90 -9.63
C PRO A 148 -13.36 10.46 -9.85
N VAL A 149 -12.72 9.91 -8.82
CA VAL A 149 -12.31 8.50 -8.81
C VAL A 149 -13.55 7.64 -8.56
N GLU A 150 -13.88 6.79 -9.52
CA GLU A 150 -15.06 5.94 -9.48
C GLU A 150 -14.71 4.46 -9.36
N ALA A 151 -15.67 3.64 -8.97
CA ALA A 151 -15.53 2.20 -8.98
C ALA A 151 -15.32 1.69 -10.42
N GLU A 152 -14.36 0.79 -10.57
CA GLU A 152 -14.08 0.10 -11.83
C GLU A 152 -14.39 -1.40 -11.63
N PRO A 153 -15.56 -1.90 -12.05
CA PRO A 153 -16.02 -3.26 -11.74
C PRO A 153 -15.28 -4.31 -12.57
N PHE A 154 -13.99 -4.45 -12.31
CA PHE A 154 -13.15 -5.46 -12.94
C PHE A 154 -13.54 -6.87 -12.51
N THR A 155 -13.30 -7.80 -13.41
CA THR A 155 -13.36 -9.24 -13.16
C THR A 155 -12.02 -9.86 -13.57
N PRO A 156 -11.71 -11.10 -13.20
CA PRO A 156 -10.46 -11.75 -13.63
C PRO A 156 -10.22 -11.73 -15.14
N ASP A 157 -11.31 -11.75 -15.94
CA ASP A 157 -11.24 -11.80 -17.41
C ASP A 157 -11.00 -10.44 -18.08
N ASN A 158 -11.19 -9.33 -17.37
CA ASN A 158 -11.08 -7.97 -17.94
C ASN A 158 -10.22 -7.01 -17.12
N LEU A 159 -9.31 -7.52 -16.32
CA LEU A 159 -8.36 -6.70 -15.58
C LEU A 159 -7.50 -5.86 -16.53
N PRO A 160 -7.30 -4.56 -16.24
CA PRO A 160 -6.49 -3.67 -17.06
C PRO A 160 -5.00 -3.85 -16.75
N TRP A 161 -4.49 -5.05 -17.01
CA TRP A 161 -3.12 -5.44 -16.65
C TRP A 161 -2.06 -4.45 -17.12
N GLU A 162 -2.23 -3.85 -18.28
CA GLU A 162 -1.27 -2.90 -18.85
C GLU A 162 -0.98 -1.71 -17.93
N ARG A 163 -1.95 -1.32 -17.10
CA ARG A 163 -1.78 -0.23 -16.14
C ARG A 163 -0.74 -0.53 -15.05
N HIS A 164 -0.36 -1.79 -14.84
CA HIS A 164 0.65 -2.13 -13.83
C HIS A 164 2.06 -1.66 -14.20
N LEU A 165 2.35 -1.50 -15.49
CA LEU A 165 3.68 -1.16 -16.00
C LEU A 165 4.23 0.15 -15.41
N VAL A 166 3.36 1.11 -15.09
CA VAL A 166 3.75 2.39 -14.47
C VAL A 166 4.33 2.23 -13.07
N ASN A 167 4.05 1.13 -12.38
CA ASN A 167 4.57 0.85 -11.03
C ASN A 167 6.03 0.37 -11.04
N ASN A 168 6.62 0.11 -12.22
CA ASN A 168 8.05 -0.17 -12.27
C ASN A 168 8.83 1.00 -11.68
N ALA A 169 9.70 0.71 -10.72
CA ALA A 169 10.42 1.70 -9.92
C ALA A 169 11.26 2.72 -10.74
N ALA A 170 11.52 2.42 -12.01
CA ALA A 170 12.14 3.36 -12.95
C ALA A 170 11.19 4.47 -13.43
N ASN A 171 9.86 4.29 -13.37
CA ASN A 171 8.91 5.15 -14.06
C ASN A 171 8.38 6.36 -13.27
N PRO A 172 8.07 6.26 -11.95
CA PRO A 172 7.33 7.33 -11.25
C PRO A 172 7.98 8.70 -11.40
N LEU A 173 9.30 8.82 -11.26
CA LEU A 173 10.01 10.08 -11.36
C LEU A 173 9.94 10.70 -12.78
N HIS A 174 9.99 9.88 -13.83
CA HIS A 174 9.88 10.36 -15.21
C HIS A 174 8.45 10.81 -15.53
N LEU A 175 7.45 10.10 -15.03
CA LEU A 175 6.05 10.48 -15.13
C LEU A 175 5.77 11.78 -14.38
N GLU A 176 6.30 11.92 -13.17
CA GLU A 176 6.18 13.12 -12.36
C GLU A 176 6.74 14.35 -13.10
N ARG A 177 7.98 14.27 -13.60
CA ARG A 177 8.59 15.34 -14.38
C ARG A 177 7.79 15.74 -15.63
N ARG A 178 7.08 14.80 -16.22
CA ARG A 178 6.26 15.02 -17.42
C ARG A 178 4.88 15.60 -17.10
N LEU A 179 4.22 15.16 -16.03
CA LEU A 179 2.80 15.37 -15.78
C LEU A 179 2.50 16.38 -14.67
N VAL A 180 3.37 16.45 -13.64
CA VAL A 180 3.14 17.36 -12.53
C VAL A 180 3.56 18.77 -12.93
N ARG A 181 2.65 19.73 -12.74
CA ARG A 181 2.87 21.16 -12.99
C ARG A 181 2.42 21.95 -11.77
N ASP A 182 3.16 22.99 -11.42
CA ASP A 182 2.79 23.95 -10.36
C ASP A 182 2.41 23.32 -9.00
N GLY A 183 2.99 22.14 -8.71
CA GLY A 183 2.71 21.41 -7.46
C GLY A 183 1.35 20.69 -7.40
N ASN A 184 0.62 20.63 -8.51
CA ASN A 184 -0.67 19.92 -8.57
C ASN A 184 -0.48 18.40 -8.38
N VAL A 185 -1.48 17.77 -7.77
CA VAL A 185 -1.55 16.32 -7.66
C VAL A 185 -2.23 15.76 -8.91
N VAL A 186 -1.59 14.81 -9.56
CA VAL A 186 -2.15 14.05 -10.67
C VAL A 186 -2.65 12.71 -10.14
N ARG A 187 -3.93 12.41 -10.31
CA ARG A 187 -4.54 11.11 -9.99
C ARG A 187 -4.57 10.26 -11.25
N TYR A 188 -4.17 9.02 -11.16
CA TYR A 188 -4.17 8.13 -12.31
C TYR A 188 -4.81 6.78 -12.02
N LYS A 189 -5.39 6.19 -13.05
CA LYS A 189 -6.00 4.86 -13.01
C LYS A 189 -4.94 3.79 -12.86
N VAL A 190 -5.24 2.80 -12.07
CA VAL A 190 -4.32 1.70 -11.75
C VAL A 190 -4.97 0.34 -12.01
N ALA A 191 -4.16 -0.67 -12.29
CA ALA A 191 -4.55 -2.04 -12.01
C ALA A 191 -4.29 -2.33 -10.51
N TRP A 192 -3.14 -1.90 -10.01
CA TRP A 192 -2.75 -1.80 -8.60
C TRP A 192 -1.58 -0.84 -8.48
N VAL A 193 -1.27 -0.41 -7.27
CA VAL A 193 0.00 0.24 -6.91
C VAL A 193 0.80 -0.74 -6.05
N GLY A 194 2.11 -0.82 -6.24
CA GLY A 194 2.96 -1.68 -5.41
C GLY A 194 2.79 -1.39 -3.92
N GLY A 195 2.86 -2.43 -3.09
CA GLY A 195 2.49 -2.41 -1.68
C GLY A 195 3.30 -1.50 -0.76
N ALA A 196 4.32 -0.84 -1.30
CA ALA A 196 5.29 -0.07 -0.52
C ALA A 196 4.69 1.15 0.21
N ASN A 197 3.65 1.77 -0.34
CA ASN A 197 2.99 2.96 0.25
C ASN A 197 1.52 3.05 -0.19
N LEU A 198 0.61 2.57 0.67
CA LEU A 198 -0.83 2.47 0.41
C LEU A 198 -1.64 3.03 1.58
N LEU A 199 -2.49 4.00 1.32
CA LEU A 199 -3.46 4.54 2.28
C LEU A 199 -4.87 4.08 1.93
N PHE A 200 -5.59 3.53 2.90
CA PHE A 200 -6.93 2.97 2.75
C PHE A 200 -7.96 3.68 3.66
N ASP A 201 -9.19 3.83 3.17
CA ASP A 201 -10.35 3.97 4.04
C ASP A 201 -10.55 2.64 4.78
N ARG A 202 -10.32 2.63 6.09
CA ARG A 202 -10.36 1.40 6.90
C ARG A 202 -11.72 0.70 6.84
N ARG A 203 -12.81 1.45 6.82
CA ARG A 203 -14.16 0.87 6.75
C ARG A 203 -14.37 0.14 5.42
N LYS A 204 -13.93 0.75 4.32
CA LYS A 204 -14.02 0.14 2.98
C LYS A 204 -13.11 -1.08 2.87
N LEU A 205 -11.89 -1.00 3.40
CA LEU A 205 -10.96 -2.12 3.45
C LEU A 205 -11.56 -3.31 4.22
N LEU A 206 -12.14 -3.07 5.40
CA LEU A 206 -12.83 -4.11 6.17
C LEU A 206 -14.06 -4.67 5.45
N SER A 207 -14.78 -3.85 4.69
CA SER A 207 -15.99 -4.30 3.97
C SER A 207 -15.71 -5.24 2.81
N VAL A 208 -14.47 -5.28 2.32
CA VAL A 208 -14.00 -6.25 1.31
C VAL A 208 -13.24 -7.42 1.95
N GLY A 209 -13.23 -7.50 3.29
CA GLY A 209 -12.61 -8.58 4.06
C GLY A 209 -11.17 -8.31 4.51
N GLY A 210 -10.56 -7.17 4.16
CA GLY A 210 -9.16 -6.89 4.47
C GLY A 210 -8.24 -7.98 3.91
N PHE A 211 -7.41 -8.54 4.77
CA PHE A 211 -6.53 -9.67 4.44
C PHE A 211 -6.97 -10.98 5.15
N SER A 212 -8.24 -11.09 5.61
CA SER A 212 -8.74 -12.22 6.41
C SER A 212 -8.70 -13.57 5.69
N TRP A 213 -8.58 -13.58 4.38
CA TRP A 213 -8.42 -14.75 3.53
C TRP A 213 -6.99 -15.34 3.58
N TRP A 214 -6.06 -14.75 4.31
CA TRP A 214 -4.68 -15.23 4.47
C TRP A 214 -4.55 -16.74 4.79
N PRO A 215 -5.46 -17.42 5.52
CA PRO A 215 -5.32 -18.86 5.78
C PRO A 215 -5.41 -19.75 4.53
N ARG A 216 -5.86 -19.19 3.40
CA ARG A 216 -5.94 -19.89 2.11
C ARG A 216 -4.58 -19.90 1.36
N LEU A 217 -3.59 -19.16 1.85
CA LEU A 217 -2.27 -19.04 1.26
C LEU A 217 -1.20 -19.77 2.07
N PRO A 218 -0.17 -20.31 1.42
CA PRO A 218 1.03 -20.75 2.12
C PRO A 218 1.76 -19.54 2.72
N ARG A 219 2.70 -19.80 3.61
CA ARG A 219 3.52 -18.74 4.23
C ARG A 219 4.27 -17.88 3.19
N GLU A 220 4.85 -18.52 2.19
CA GLU A 220 5.51 -17.83 1.08
C GLU A 220 4.49 -17.60 -0.04
N HIS A 221 4.14 -16.35 -0.27
CA HIS A 221 3.20 -15.90 -1.29
C HIS A 221 3.48 -14.45 -1.68
N ALA A 222 2.86 -13.99 -2.76
CA ALA A 222 2.91 -12.62 -3.24
C ALA A 222 1.50 -12.12 -3.59
N GLY A 223 1.34 -10.82 -3.83
CA GLY A 223 0.14 -10.21 -4.40
C GLY A 223 -1.02 -10.02 -3.41
N GLU A 224 -0.76 -10.09 -2.11
CA GLU A 224 -1.80 -9.88 -1.10
C GLU A 224 -2.35 -8.44 -1.13
N GLU A 225 -1.50 -7.46 -1.32
CA GLU A 225 -1.90 -6.06 -1.48
C GLU A 225 -2.60 -5.82 -2.83
N VAL A 226 -2.27 -6.61 -3.84
CA VAL A 226 -2.90 -6.53 -5.17
C VAL A 226 -4.33 -7.03 -5.11
N LEU A 227 -4.57 -8.18 -4.48
CA LEU A 227 -5.92 -8.73 -4.33
C LEU A 227 -6.86 -7.76 -3.61
N VAL A 228 -6.39 -7.17 -2.51
CA VAL A 228 -7.19 -6.17 -1.77
C VAL A 228 -7.51 -4.95 -2.63
N GLN A 229 -6.55 -4.48 -3.42
CA GLN A 229 -6.78 -3.37 -4.34
C GLN A 229 -7.78 -3.74 -5.44
N PHE A 230 -7.76 -4.95 -5.99
CA PHE A 230 -8.76 -5.40 -6.96
C PHE A 230 -10.18 -5.36 -6.39
N LEU A 231 -10.37 -5.86 -5.16
CA LEU A 231 -11.66 -5.83 -4.48
C LEU A 231 -12.13 -4.39 -4.21
N LEU A 232 -11.21 -3.50 -3.83
CA LEU A 232 -11.53 -2.09 -3.60
C LEU A 232 -11.80 -1.34 -4.90
N LEU A 233 -11.02 -1.56 -5.96
CA LEU A 233 -11.26 -0.99 -7.29
C LEU A 233 -12.65 -1.36 -7.81
N HIS A 234 -13.01 -2.63 -7.69
CA HIS A 234 -14.31 -3.15 -8.10
C HIS A 234 -15.48 -2.42 -7.43
N LYS A 235 -15.34 -2.12 -6.13
CA LYS A 235 -16.46 -1.63 -5.31
C LYS A 235 -16.46 -0.13 -5.04
N TYR A 236 -15.29 0.46 -4.89
CA TYR A 236 -15.14 1.85 -4.42
C TYR A 236 -14.20 2.71 -5.26
N GLY A 237 -13.51 2.10 -6.23
CA GLY A 237 -12.43 2.78 -6.92
C GLY A 237 -11.17 2.96 -6.07
N GLY A 238 -10.14 3.41 -6.74
CA GLY A 238 -8.84 3.73 -6.15
C GLY A 238 -7.95 4.39 -7.18
N CYS A 239 -6.88 5.03 -6.75
CA CYS A 239 -5.96 5.68 -7.67
C CYS A 239 -4.51 5.66 -7.18
N GLY A 240 -3.60 5.75 -8.14
CA GLY A 240 -2.24 6.19 -7.89
C GLY A 240 -2.15 7.71 -7.97
N ILE A 241 -1.16 8.30 -7.29
CA ILE A 241 -0.92 9.74 -7.33
C ILE A 241 0.52 10.10 -7.68
N LEU A 242 0.66 11.27 -8.33
CA LEU A 242 1.95 11.95 -8.56
C LEU A 242 1.85 13.39 -8.05
N PRO A 243 2.92 13.96 -7.47
CA PRO A 243 4.23 13.31 -7.24
C PRO A 243 4.10 12.16 -6.23
N SER A 244 4.84 11.08 -6.48
CA SER A 244 4.86 9.93 -5.57
C SER A 244 5.50 10.29 -4.23
N GLY A 245 6.68 10.91 -4.25
CA GLY A 245 7.46 11.22 -3.05
C GLY A 245 7.81 9.99 -2.21
N THR A 246 7.80 8.81 -2.81
CA THR A 246 8.12 7.53 -2.17
C THR A 246 9.32 6.92 -2.87
N TYR A 247 10.36 6.60 -2.12
CA TYR A 247 11.61 6.08 -2.65
C TYR A 247 11.93 4.73 -2.04
N HIS A 248 12.11 3.72 -2.88
CA HIS A 248 12.50 2.37 -2.45
C HIS A 248 14.01 2.32 -2.20
N LEU A 249 14.42 1.75 -1.07
CA LEU A 249 15.85 1.66 -0.70
C LEU A 249 16.63 0.64 -1.55
N GLY A 250 15.94 -0.20 -2.33
CA GLY A 250 16.58 -1.21 -3.16
C GLY A 250 17.14 -2.40 -2.38
N LEU A 251 16.62 -2.64 -1.18
CA LEU A 251 17.00 -3.81 -0.39
C LEU A 251 16.50 -5.10 -1.07
N PRO A 252 17.18 -6.24 -0.84
CA PRO A 252 16.70 -7.54 -1.33
C PRO A 252 15.28 -7.84 -0.86
N THR A 253 14.50 -8.48 -1.72
CA THR A 253 13.14 -8.91 -1.34
C THR A 253 13.17 -9.94 -0.21
N THR A 254 12.20 -9.89 0.69
CA THR A 254 11.98 -10.90 1.72
C THR A 254 11.06 -12.04 1.27
N VAL A 255 10.45 -11.90 0.08
CA VAL A 255 9.60 -12.91 -0.55
C VAL A 255 10.31 -13.40 -1.81
N GLU A 256 11.07 -14.49 -1.70
CA GLU A 256 11.82 -15.08 -2.82
C GLU A 256 10.92 -15.96 -3.70
N ASP A 257 10.09 -16.78 -3.08
CA ASP A 257 9.12 -17.64 -3.77
C ASP A 257 7.81 -16.88 -4.01
N ARG A 258 7.49 -16.68 -5.30
CA ARG A 258 6.26 -16.03 -5.78
C ARG A 258 5.37 -16.97 -6.59
N THR A 259 5.56 -18.26 -6.44
CA THR A 259 4.78 -19.30 -7.14
C THR A 259 3.29 -19.20 -6.77
N HIS A 260 2.99 -18.88 -5.51
CA HIS A 260 1.63 -18.67 -5.04
C HIS A 260 1.29 -17.18 -5.04
N ASN A 261 0.25 -16.81 -5.77
CA ASN A 261 -0.19 -15.43 -5.87
C ASN A 261 -1.61 -15.26 -5.34
N ALA A 262 -1.78 -14.35 -4.38
CA ALA A 262 -3.07 -14.08 -3.75
C ALA A 262 -4.16 -13.66 -4.76
N THR A 263 -3.77 -13.07 -5.90
CA THR A 263 -4.73 -12.66 -6.94
C THR A 263 -5.49 -13.83 -7.57
N GLU A 264 -5.02 -15.06 -7.42
CA GLU A 264 -5.73 -16.27 -7.86
C GLU A 264 -7.06 -16.46 -7.10
N LEU A 265 -7.18 -15.88 -5.89
CA LEU A 265 -8.41 -15.90 -5.11
C LEU A 265 -9.45 -14.87 -5.57
N PHE A 266 -9.15 -13.98 -6.52
CA PHE A 266 -10.00 -12.84 -6.84
C PHE A 266 -11.41 -13.26 -7.29
N ALA A 267 -11.54 -14.25 -8.17
CA ALA A 267 -12.84 -14.75 -8.63
C ALA A 267 -13.68 -15.28 -7.47
N GLU A 268 -13.08 -16.12 -6.62
CA GLU A 268 -13.74 -16.72 -5.45
C GLU A 268 -14.19 -15.64 -4.45
N MET A 269 -13.36 -14.64 -4.21
CA MET A 269 -13.69 -13.52 -3.32
C MET A 269 -14.85 -12.66 -3.85
N LEU A 270 -14.95 -12.43 -5.15
CA LEU A 270 -16.09 -11.74 -5.77
C LEU A 270 -17.38 -12.57 -5.65
N GLU A 271 -17.30 -13.89 -5.83
CA GLU A 271 -18.45 -14.80 -5.65
C GLU A 271 -18.96 -14.77 -4.21
N GLU A 272 -18.07 -14.89 -3.24
CA GLU A 272 -18.41 -14.81 -1.82
C GLU A 272 -19.07 -13.49 -1.43
N GLN A 273 -18.69 -12.38 -2.09
CA GLN A 273 -19.30 -11.07 -1.88
C GLN A 273 -20.61 -10.88 -2.66
N GLY A 274 -21.03 -11.88 -3.45
CA GLY A 274 -22.26 -11.82 -4.26
C GLY A 274 -22.20 -10.86 -5.46
N GLU A 275 -21.01 -10.43 -5.84
CA GLU A 275 -20.80 -9.36 -6.85
C GLU A 275 -20.63 -9.90 -8.28
N LEU A 276 -20.20 -11.15 -8.47
CA LEU A 276 -20.03 -11.77 -9.80
C LEU A 276 -21.37 -11.98 -10.52
N TYR A 277 -22.43 -12.30 -9.78
CA TYR A 277 -23.76 -12.55 -10.37
C TYR A 277 -24.48 -11.27 -10.82
N ALA A 278 -24.18 -10.12 -10.24
CA ALA A 278 -24.79 -8.85 -10.62
C ALA A 278 -24.34 -8.37 -12.01
N SER A 279 -23.09 -8.66 -12.41
CA SER A 279 -22.53 -8.25 -13.71
C SER A 279 -23.03 -9.07 -14.90
N THR A 280 -23.42 -10.33 -14.67
CA THR A 280 -23.98 -11.21 -15.72
C THR A 280 -25.44 -10.94 -16.01
N ALA A 281 -26.21 -10.47 -15.03
CA ALA A 281 -27.62 -10.12 -15.20
C ALA A 281 -27.86 -8.89 -16.07
N THR A 282 -26.90 -7.95 -16.10
CA THR A 282 -27.00 -6.70 -16.88
C THR A 282 -26.67 -6.90 -18.37
N LYS A 283 -26.01 -7.99 -18.76
CA LYS A 283 -25.69 -8.29 -20.18
C LYS A 283 -26.75 -9.09 -20.93
N SER A 284 -27.78 -9.60 -20.21
CA SER A 284 -28.86 -10.44 -20.82
C SER A 284 -30.08 -9.64 -21.26
N THR A 285 -30.07 -8.31 -21.15
CA THR A 285 -31.20 -7.45 -21.55
C THR A 285 -30.75 -6.34 -22.50
N LYS A 286 -30.19 -6.74 -23.66
CA LYS A 286 -30.09 -5.85 -24.84
C LYS A 286 -30.22 -6.67 -26.10
#